data_b12adc36a312781c260dfbad7aa06897
#
_entry.id   b12adc36a312781c260dfbad7aa06897
#
_cell.length_a   1.000
_cell.length_b   1.000
_cell.length_c   1.000
_cell.angle_alpha   90.00
_cell.angle_beta   90.00
_cell.angle_gamma   90.00
#
_symmetry.space_group_name_H-M   'P 1'
#
loop_
_entity.id
_entity.type
_entity.pdbx_description
1 polymer ?
#
loop_
_entity_poly.entity_id
_entity_poly.type
_entity_poly.pdbx_seq_one_letter_code
_entity_poly.pdbx_strand_id
1 'polypeptide(L)'
;KLFPITNKEWNEILSNDPRMSHRLYFTSYLLVYYFMHLDGKGDGQLFARYFREVGGVRAEVVKYRQAVEEFKKQPGVVVNDDGSYRWPGNLKHPEKPKIMAEEGAMDEFQKKALYILLDGRSEAELMKQIRSAYAKLGVRL
;
A
#
# COMPACT_ATOMS: atom_id res chain seq x y z
N LYS A 1 9.24 14.44 -6.81
CA LYS A 1 9.26 13.00 -6.58
C LYS A 1 7.82 12.53 -6.43
N LEU A 2 7.30 11.78 -7.39
CA LEU A 2 5.93 11.25 -7.36
C LEU A 2 5.90 9.79 -6.92
N PHE A 3 7.02 9.10 -7.00
CA PHE A 3 7.21 7.71 -6.63
C PHE A 3 8.60 7.48 -6.01
N PRO A 4 8.76 6.60 -5.07
CA PRO A 4 7.75 6.02 -4.22
C PRO A 4 7.59 6.86 -2.94
N ILE A 5 6.36 7.20 -2.58
CA ILE A 5 6.06 7.74 -1.25
C ILE A 5 5.62 6.55 -0.41
N THR A 6 6.44 6.18 0.57
CA THR A 6 6.07 5.18 1.58
C THR A 6 5.02 5.74 2.53
N ASN A 7 4.33 4.89 3.28
CA ASN A 7 3.41 5.34 4.32
C ASN A 7 4.09 6.24 5.34
N LYS A 8 5.38 5.99 5.63
CA LYS A 8 6.18 6.82 6.54
C LYS A 8 6.36 8.23 5.96
N GLU A 9 6.87 8.33 4.74
CA GLU A 9 7.05 9.63 4.05
C GLU A 9 5.72 10.39 3.91
N TRP A 10 4.62 9.67 3.61
CA TRP A 10 3.29 10.26 3.55
C TRP A 10 2.88 10.88 4.89
N ASN A 11 3.02 10.14 5.98
CA ASN A 11 2.68 10.62 7.31
C ASN A 11 3.58 11.78 7.77
N GLU A 12 4.87 11.75 7.44
CA GLU A 12 5.81 12.84 7.71
C GLU A 12 5.40 14.13 6.98
N ILE A 13 5.02 14.03 5.71
CA ILE A 13 4.54 15.19 4.93
C ILE A 13 3.27 15.77 5.56
N LEU A 14 2.29 14.91 5.90
CA LEU A 14 1.03 15.35 6.49
C LEU A 14 1.22 15.99 7.88
N SER A 15 2.15 15.47 8.68
CA SER A 15 2.44 16.00 10.01
C SER A 15 3.14 17.36 9.95
N ASN A 16 4.02 17.56 8.96
CA ASN A 16 4.80 18.79 8.83
C ASN A 16 4.04 19.92 8.11
N ASP A 17 3.16 19.60 7.17
CA ASP A 17 2.33 20.60 6.47
C ASP A 17 0.93 20.03 6.15
N PRO A 18 -0.06 20.29 7.01
CA PRO A 18 -1.44 19.85 6.78
C PRO A 18 -2.05 20.37 5.46
N ARG A 19 -1.56 21.49 4.92
CA ARG A 19 -2.04 22.03 3.63
C ARG A 19 -1.63 21.15 2.46
N MET A 20 -0.56 20.36 2.63
CA MET A 20 -0.13 19.40 1.62
C MET A 20 -1.11 18.24 1.45
N SER A 21 -1.99 17.98 2.43
CA SER A 21 -2.96 16.90 2.35
C SER A 21 -3.83 16.98 1.09
N HIS A 22 -4.43 18.15 0.83
CA HIS A 22 -5.26 18.35 -0.36
C HIS A 22 -4.49 18.14 -1.67
N ARG A 23 -3.23 18.61 -1.72
CA ARG A 23 -2.38 18.44 -2.90
C ARG A 23 -2.02 16.96 -3.12
N LEU A 24 -1.71 16.24 -2.05
CA LEU A 24 -1.41 14.80 -2.11
C LEU A 24 -2.63 13.99 -2.56
N TYR A 25 -3.80 14.24 -1.97
CA TYR A 25 -5.04 13.57 -2.37
C TYR A 25 -5.42 13.89 -3.82
N PHE A 26 -5.32 15.15 -4.22
CA PHE A 26 -5.59 15.53 -5.60
C PHE A 26 -4.62 14.89 -6.58
N THR A 27 -3.32 14.88 -6.25
CA THR A 27 -2.31 14.19 -7.07
C THR A 27 -2.59 12.69 -7.15
N SER A 28 -2.95 12.05 -6.04
CA SER A 28 -3.31 10.63 -6.02
C SER A 28 -4.53 10.35 -6.89
N TYR A 29 -5.55 11.21 -6.83
CA TYR A 29 -6.73 11.08 -7.69
C TYR A 29 -6.38 11.17 -9.18
N LEU A 30 -5.54 12.14 -9.56
CA LEU A 30 -5.07 12.27 -10.95
C LEU A 30 -4.28 11.03 -11.38
N LEU A 31 -3.42 10.49 -10.53
CA LEU A 31 -2.67 9.27 -10.85
C LEU A 31 -3.60 8.06 -11.03
N VAL A 32 -4.57 7.88 -10.14
CA VAL A 32 -5.57 6.81 -10.25
C VAL A 32 -6.34 6.95 -11.56
N TYR A 33 -6.84 8.15 -11.87
CA TYR A 33 -7.56 8.41 -13.11
C TYR A 33 -6.69 8.12 -14.34
N TYR A 34 -5.43 8.54 -14.33
CA TYR A 34 -4.48 8.28 -15.40
C TYR A 34 -4.33 6.76 -15.65
N PHE A 35 -4.02 6.00 -14.60
CA PHE A 35 -3.81 4.56 -14.75
C PHE A 35 -5.06 3.79 -15.10
N MET A 36 -6.23 4.28 -14.73
CA MET A 36 -7.50 3.63 -15.09
C MET A 36 -7.98 3.95 -16.50
N HIS A 37 -7.71 5.16 -17.01
CA HIS A 37 -8.39 5.65 -18.19
C HIS A 37 -7.48 6.20 -19.29
N LEU A 38 -6.25 6.56 -18.99
CA LEU A 38 -5.38 7.27 -19.92
C LEU A 38 -4.08 6.52 -20.22
N ASP A 39 -3.66 5.59 -19.37
CA ASP A 39 -2.44 4.82 -19.58
C ASP A 39 -2.64 3.70 -20.59
N GLY A 40 -1.70 3.56 -21.52
CA GLY A 40 -1.72 2.51 -22.54
C GLY A 40 -3.01 2.52 -23.36
N LYS A 41 -3.81 1.46 -23.21
CA LYS A 41 -5.12 1.33 -23.89
C LYS A 41 -6.28 1.99 -23.13
N GLY A 42 -6.04 2.55 -21.96
CA GLY A 42 -7.09 3.11 -21.10
C GLY A 42 -8.01 2.05 -20.47
N ASP A 43 -7.53 0.81 -20.37
CA ASP A 43 -8.29 -0.35 -19.88
C ASP A 43 -8.05 -0.67 -18.38
N GLY A 44 -7.21 0.12 -17.70
CA GLY A 44 -6.91 -0.02 -16.28
C GLY A 44 -6.17 -1.30 -15.88
N GLN A 45 -5.67 -2.09 -16.84
CA GLN A 45 -5.04 -3.40 -16.57
C GLN A 45 -3.84 -3.31 -15.62
N LEU A 46 -3.01 -2.29 -15.80
CA LEU A 46 -1.85 -2.06 -14.93
C LEU A 46 -2.26 -1.78 -13.49
N PHE A 47 -3.28 -0.96 -13.34
CA PHE A 47 -3.83 -0.60 -12.04
C PHE A 47 -4.51 -1.79 -11.36
N ALA A 48 -5.25 -2.61 -12.13
CA ALA A 48 -5.84 -3.84 -11.63
C ALA A 48 -4.76 -4.86 -11.18
N ARG A 49 -3.63 -4.94 -11.89
CA ARG A 49 -2.49 -5.76 -11.49
C ARG A 49 -1.88 -5.26 -10.17
N TYR A 50 -1.66 -3.96 -10.05
CA TYR A 50 -1.19 -3.34 -8.81
C TYR A 50 -2.11 -3.67 -7.62
N PHE A 51 -3.43 -3.52 -7.79
CA PHE A 51 -4.39 -3.83 -6.72
C PHE A 51 -4.42 -5.30 -6.34
N ARG A 52 -4.23 -6.22 -7.29
CA ARG A 52 -4.14 -7.65 -6.98
C ARG A 52 -2.93 -7.96 -6.09
N GLU A 53 -1.78 -7.38 -6.38
CA GLU A 53 -0.57 -7.57 -5.56
C GLU A 53 -0.78 -7.01 -4.14
N VAL A 54 -1.26 -5.77 -4.04
CA VAL A 54 -1.53 -5.14 -2.73
C VAL A 54 -2.64 -5.90 -1.98
N GLY A 55 -3.67 -6.35 -2.69
CA GLY A 55 -4.77 -7.13 -2.12
C GLY A 55 -4.33 -8.49 -1.58
N GLY A 56 -3.40 -9.16 -2.25
CA GLY A 56 -2.82 -10.43 -1.79
C GLY A 56 -2.16 -10.31 -0.41
N VAL A 57 -1.29 -9.32 -0.26
CA VAL A 57 -0.63 -9.06 1.03
C VAL A 57 -1.63 -8.68 2.12
N ARG A 58 -2.61 -7.84 1.79
CA ARG A 58 -3.67 -7.50 2.74
C ARG A 58 -4.44 -8.73 3.21
N ALA A 59 -4.72 -9.67 2.31
CA ALA A 59 -5.41 -10.91 2.65
C ALA A 59 -4.60 -11.77 3.64
N GLU A 60 -3.28 -11.86 3.46
CA GLU A 60 -2.40 -12.56 4.40
C GLU A 60 -2.41 -11.93 5.79
N VAL A 61 -2.33 -10.59 5.86
CA VAL A 61 -2.40 -9.85 7.13
C VAL A 61 -3.75 -10.06 7.82
N VAL A 62 -4.85 -10.04 7.07
CA VAL A 62 -6.19 -10.28 7.62
C VAL A 62 -6.31 -11.71 8.16
N LYS A 63 -5.86 -12.71 7.41
CA LYS A 63 -5.83 -14.11 7.87
C LYS A 63 -5.02 -14.28 9.15
N TYR A 64 -3.85 -13.66 9.22
CA TYR A 64 -3.04 -13.69 10.43
C TYR A 64 -3.76 -13.08 11.62
N ARG A 65 -4.37 -11.89 11.46
CA ARG A 65 -5.14 -11.24 12.53
C ARG A 65 -6.30 -12.12 13.02
N GLN A 66 -7.03 -12.73 12.09
CA GLN A 66 -8.11 -13.66 12.44
C GLN A 66 -7.57 -14.87 13.20
N ALA A 67 -6.45 -15.46 12.75
CA ALA A 67 -5.82 -16.57 13.45
C ALA A 67 -5.36 -16.18 14.88
N VAL A 68 -4.86 -14.96 15.07
CA VAL A 68 -4.51 -14.43 16.40
C VAL A 68 -5.74 -14.26 17.27
N GLU A 69 -6.83 -13.74 16.76
CA GLU A 69 -8.09 -13.60 17.54
C GLU A 69 -8.67 -14.97 17.95
N GLU A 70 -8.60 -15.97 17.08
CA GLU A 70 -8.99 -17.35 17.45
C GLU A 70 -8.01 -17.98 18.45
N PHE A 71 -6.71 -17.70 18.31
CA PHE A 71 -5.70 -18.15 19.25
C PHE A 71 -5.94 -17.60 20.67
N LYS A 72 -6.33 -16.33 20.80
CA LYS A 72 -6.65 -15.69 22.07
C LYS A 72 -7.81 -16.37 22.82
N LYS A 73 -8.69 -17.07 22.13
CA LYS A 73 -9.81 -17.80 22.73
C LYS A 73 -9.44 -19.18 23.27
N GLN A 74 -8.21 -19.66 23.01
CA GLN A 74 -7.79 -20.99 23.43
C GLN A 74 -7.64 -21.09 24.94
N PRO A 75 -7.92 -22.27 25.55
CA PRO A 75 -7.69 -22.48 26.98
C PRO A 75 -6.23 -22.25 27.36
N GLY A 76 -6.00 -21.47 28.41
CA GLY A 76 -4.67 -21.13 28.92
C GLY A 76 -4.07 -19.84 28.32
N VAL A 77 -4.69 -19.23 27.32
CA VAL A 77 -4.30 -17.89 26.85
C VAL A 77 -4.94 -16.84 27.76
N VAL A 78 -4.13 -15.96 28.31
CA VAL A 78 -4.56 -14.83 29.17
C VAL A 78 -4.41 -13.55 28.38
N VAL A 79 -5.52 -12.87 28.13
CA VAL A 79 -5.56 -11.56 27.44
C VAL A 79 -5.66 -10.47 28.50
N ASN A 80 -4.77 -9.46 28.44
CA ASN A 80 -4.74 -8.32 29.33
C ASN A 80 -5.66 -7.19 28.82
N ASP A 81 -5.99 -6.21 29.67
CA ASP A 81 -6.84 -5.07 29.32
C ASP A 81 -6.27 -4.18 28.20
N ASP A 82 -4.94 -4.15 28.06
CA ASP A 82 -4.24 -3.44 26.98
C ASP A 82 -4.22 -4.20 25.63
N GLY A 83 -4.88 -5.37 25.58
CA GLY A 83 -4.93 -6.23 24.39
C GLY A 83 -3.69 -7.11 24.19
N SER A 84 -2.64 -6.96 25.01
CA SER A 84 -1.53 -7.90 25.04
C SER A 84 -1.98 -9.25 25.58
N TYR A 85 -1.25 -10.33 25.28
CA TYR A 85 -1.64 -11.65 25.73
C TYR A 85 -0.42 -12.55 26.00
N ARG A 86 -0.62 -13.51 26.91
CA ARG A 86 0.37 -14.53 27.28
C ARG A 86 -0.23 -15.92 27.10
N TRP A 87 0.60 -16.89 26.76
CA TRP A 87 0.17 -18.27 26.54
C TRP A 87 1.22 -19.27 27.07
N PRO A 88 0.83 -20.48 27.44
CA PRO A 88 1.75 -21.53 27.83
C PRO A 88 2.56 -22.03 26.63
N GLY A 89 3.81 -22.46 26.89
CA GLY A 89 4.76 -22.83 25.84
C GLY A 89 4.39 -24.06 24.98
N ASN A 90 3.36 -24.80 25.38
CA ASN A 90 2.82 -25.93 24.59
C ASN A 90 1.83 -25.49 23.50
N LEU A 91 1.38 -24.22 23.50
CA LEU A 91 0.53 -23.69 22.43
C LEU A 91 1.40 -23.03 21.35
N LYS A 92 1.16 -23.41 20.10
CA LYS A 92 1.85 -22.81 18.97
C LYS A 92 1.12 -21.54 18.52
N HIS A 93 1.80 -20.39 18.70
CA HIS A 93 1.30 -19.12 18.23
C HIS A 93 1.20 -19.08 16.70
N PRO A 94 0.19 -18.42 16.10
CA PRO A 94 0.12 -18.19 14.67
C PRO A 94 1.38 -17.54 14.12
N GLU A 95 1.89 -18.04 13.01
CA GLU A 95 3.09 -17.53 12.38
C GLU A 95 2.81 -16.18 11.71
N LYS A 96 3.65 -15.20 12.01
CA LYS A 96 3.53 -13.87 11.37
C LYS A 96 3.86 -13.97 9.89
N PRO A 97 3.04 -13.38 8.99
CA PRO A 97 3.44 -13.20 7.60
C PRO A 97 4.78 -12.47 7.51
N LYS A 98 5.61 -12.83 6.53
CA LYS A 98 6.93 -12.23 6.32
C LYS A 98 6.87 -10.71 6.30
N ILE A 99 5.85 -10.16 5.64
CA ILE A 99 5.60 -8.71 5.53
C ILE A 99 5.40 -8.00 6.89
N MET A 100 5.05 -8.74 7.94
CA MET A 100 4.88 -8.23 9.31
C MET A 100 6.02 -8.62 10.24
N ALA A 101 6.83 -9.61 9.85
CA ALA A 101 7.89 -10.17 10.68
C ALA A 101 9.23 -9.42 10.51
N GLU A 102 9.48 -8.91 9.31
CA GLU A 102 10.75 -8.26 8.95
C GLU A 102 10.59 -6.74 8.94
N GLU A 103 11.52 -6.04 9.57
CA GLU A 103 11.57 -4.57 9.54
C GLU A 103 11.79 -4.07 8.11
N GLY A 104 11.00 -3.09 7.69
CA GLY A 104 11.07 -2.52 6.33
C GLY A 104 10.41 -3.36 5.24
N ALA A 105 9.98 -4.61 5.50
CA ALA A 105 9.37 -5.47 4.48
C ALA A 105 8.13 -4.85 3.84
N MET A 106 7.32 -4.11 4.61
CA MET A 106 6.16 -3.39 4.08
C MET A 106 6.57 -2.27 3.12
N ASP A 107 7.59 -1.51 3.47
CA ASP A 107 8.09 -0.41 2.60
C ASP A 107 8.70 -0.97 1.32
N GLU A 108 9.47 -2.05 1.40
CA GLU A 108 9.99 -2.73 0.22
C GLU A 108 8.88 -3.29 -0.67
N PHE A 109 7.86 -3.89 -0.05
CA PHE A 109 6.71 -4.38 -0.79
C PHE A 109 5.98 -3.24 -1.50
N GLN A 110 5.71 -2.13 -0.80
CA GLN A 110 5.06 -0.96 -1.40
C GLN A 110 5.87 -0.41 -2.58
N LYS A 111 7.18 -0.32 -2.45
CA LYS A 111 8.07 0.09 -3.56
C LYS A 111 7.94 -0.87 -4.75
N LYS A 112 8.03 -2.19 -4.52
CA LYS A 112 7.87 -3.19 -5.58
C LYS A 112 6.51 -3.10 -6.26
N ALA A 113 5.44 -2.95 -5.48
CA ALA A 113 4.09 -2.81 -6.03
C ALA A 113 3.96 -1.57 -6.92
N LEU A 114 4.57 -0.44 -6.53
CA LEU A 114 4.58 0.78 -7.33
C LEU A 114 5.34 0.61 -8.65
N TYR A 115 6.39 -0.23 -8.70
CA TYR A 115 7.10 -0.53 -9.95
C TYR A 115 6.21 -1.23 -11.00
N ILE A 116 5.13 -1.90 -10.58
CA ILE A 116 4.13 -2.43 -11.51
C ILE A 116 3.53 -1.31 -12.35
N LEU A 117 3.26 -0.15 -11.72
CA LEU A 117 2.69 1.01 -12.41
C LEU A 117 3.69 1.70 -13.35
N LEU A 118 4.99 1.51 -13.13
CA LEU A 118 6.01 2.00 -14.05
C LEU A 118 6.04 1.18 -15.35
N ASP A 119 5.77 -0.11 -15.28
CA ASP A 119 5.74 -1.03 -16.45
C ASP A 119 6.98 -0.90 -17.35
N GLY A 120 8.16 -0.91 -16.71
CA GLY A 120 9.45 -0.76 -17.39
C GLY A 120 9.84 0.67 -17.75
N ARG A 121 8.97 1.66 -17.53
CA ARG A 121 9.25 3.07 -17.77
C ARG A 121 10.07 3.67 -16.61
N SER A 122 10.86 4.66 -16.88
CA SER A 122 11.40 5.53 -15.83
C SER A 122 10.30 6.46 -15.26
N GLU A 123 10.50 6.98 -14.05
CA GLU A 123 9.60 7.99 -13.47
C GLU A 123 9.46 9.23 -14.37
N ALA A 124 10.56 9.65 -15.01
CA ALA A 124 10.57 10.79 -15.92
C ALA A 124 9.71 10.58 -17.16
N GLU A 125 9.80 9.39 -17.75
CA GLU A 125 8.97 8.98 -18.90
C GLU A 125 7.50 8.91 -18.51
N LEU A 126 7.18 8.29 -17.39
CA LEU A 126 5.81 8.24 -16.89
C LEU A 126 5.24 9.64 -16.67
N MET A 127 6.00 10.53 -16.02
CA MET A 127 5.59 11.92 -15.82
C MET A 127 5.33 12.68 -17.11
N LYS A 128 6.19 12.47 -18.12
CA LYS A 128 6.00 13.06 -19.45
C LYS A 128 4.71 12.55 -20.10
N GLN A 129 4.43 11.25 -19.98
CA GLN A 129 3.20 10.64 -20.50
C GLN A 129 1.95 11.16 -19.79
N ILE A 130 1.99 11.25 -18.45
CA ILE A 130 0.89 11.82 -17.65
C ILE A 130 0.58 13.25 -18.09
N ARG A 131 1.59 14.11 -18.15
CA ARG A 131 1.42 15.51 -18.58
C ARG A 131 0.84 15.60 -20.00
N SER A 132 1.35 14.77 -20.91
CA SER A 132 0.87 14.73 -22.28
C SER A 132 -0.60 14.29 -22.37
N ALA A 133 -0.98 13.27 -21.60
CA ALA A 133 -2.36 12.76 -21.58
C ALA A 133 -3.33 13.83 -21.03
N TYR A 134 -2.98 14.47 -19.93
CA TYR A 134 -3.82 15.54 -19.35
C TYR A 134 -3.88 16.79 -20.20
N ALA A 135 -2.80 17.16 -20.89
CA ALA A 135 -2.79 18.28 -21.81
C ALA A 135 -3.80 18.08 -22.96
N LYS A 136 -3.97 16.85 -23.47
CA LYS A 136 -5.00 16.51 -24.48
C LYS A 136 -6.43 16.71 -23.95
N LEU A 137 -6.63 16.64 -22.64
CA LEU A 137 -7.89 16.91 -21.97
C LEU A 137 -8.06 18.38 -21.55
N GLY A 138 -7.11 19.25 -21.93
CA GLY A 138 -7.11 20.66 -21.56
C GLY A 138 -6.65 20.95 -20.13
N VAL A 139 -6.11 19.94 -19.41
CA VAL A 139 -5.62 20.07 -18.04
C VAL A 139 -4.12 20.32 -18.05
N ARG A 140 -3.66 21.36 -17.37
CA ARG A 140 -2.23 21.65 -17.16
C ARG A 140 -1.81 21.20 -15.77
N LEU A 141 -0.81 20.29 -15.73
CA LEU A 141 -0.20 19.76 -14.51
C LEU A 141 1.14 20.43 -14.22
#